data_fab930698db9dc51d01d3f400c5dc53d
#
_entry.id   fab930698db9dc51d01d3f400c5dc53d
#
_cell.length_a   1.000
_cell.length_b   1.000
_cell.length_c   1.000
_cell.angle_alpha   90.00
_cell.angle_beta   90.00
_cell.angle_gamma   90.00
#
_symmetry.space_group_name_H-M   'P 1'
#
loop_
_entity.id
_entity.type
_entity.pdbx_description
1 polymer ?
#
loop_
_entity_poly.entity_id
_entity_poly.type
_entity_poly.pdbx_seq_one_letter_code
_entity_poly.pdbx_strand_id
1 'polypeptide(L)'
;MSNKTYLLSLNGDTFNSFKLDFDNALQRLLTRMDKLQRDSGSITCKIDVQLKEDAERNLDSASEGDTVPVMRPVFSHDISTEIKVKDKTTGLLAGNRKLVWDEQLHEYVMKDIDAG
;
A
#
# COMPACT_ATOMS: atom_id res chain seq x y z
N MET A 1 2.08 12.02 -29.62
CA MET A 1 2.55 12.55 -28.34
C MET A 1 1.42 12.53 -27.30
N SER A 2 1.70 12.10 -26.10
CA SER A 2 0.67 11.99 -25.08
C SER A 2 0.65 13.23 -24.19
N ASN A 3 -0.52 13.87 -24.08
CA ASN A 3 -0.75 14.95 -23.12
C ASN A 3 -1.48 14.45 -21.89
N LYS A 4 -1.37 13.15 -21.64
CA LYS A 4 -2.04 12.54 -20.51
C LYS A 4 -1.46 13.03 -19.19
N THR A 5 -2.34 13.34 -18.28
CA THR A 5 -1.98 13.69 -16.90
C THR A 5 -2.43 12.56 -16.00
N TYR A 6 -1.54 12.14 -15.11
CA TYR A 6 -1.83 11.08 -14.16
C TYR A 6 -1.95 11.67 -12.76
N LEU A 7 -2.92 11.18 -12.02
CA LEU A 7 -3.11 11.62 -10.64
C LEU A 7 -1.99 11.05 -9.76
N LEU A 8 -1.23 11.95 -9.14
CA LEU A 8 -0.20 11.54 -8.18
C LEU A 8 -0.82 11.53 -6.78
N SER A 9 -1.33 10.38 -6.40
CA SER A 9 -2.07 10.21 -5.16
C SER A 9 -2.07 8.74 -4.80
N LEU A 10 -2.31 8.43 -3.55
CA LEU A 10 -2.50 7.05 -3.13
C LEU A 10 -3.68 6.41 -3.86
N ASN A 11 -4.66 7.21 -4.25
CA ASN A 11 -5.83 6.73 -5.00
C ASN A 11 -5.58 6.60 -6.50
N GLY A 12 -4.43 7.08 -6.98
CA GLY A 12 -4.04 6.91 -8.37
C GLY A 12 -3.38 5.55 -8.60
N ASP A 13 -2.95 5.32 -9.84
CA ASP A 13 -2.36 4.05 -10.22
C ASP A 13 -0.87 3.92 -9.85
N THR A 14 -0.23 5.01 -9.47
CA THR A 14 1.20 5.03 -9.12
C THR A 14 1.52 4.04 -8.00
N PHE A 15 0.61 3.89 -7.04
CA PHE A 15 0.84 3.05 -5.86
C PHE A 15 0.06 1.75 -5.90
N ASN A 16 -0.36 1.29 -7.08
CA ASN A 16 -1.12 0.03 -7.19
C ASN A 16 -0.35 -1.15 -6.62
N SER A 17 0.94 -1.22 -6.91
CA SER A 17 1.80 -2.29 -6.40
C SER A 17 1.89 -2.25 -4.87
N PHE A 18 2.05 -1.05 -4.32
CA PHE A 18 2.09 -0.87 -2.87
C PHE A 18 0.77 -1.29 -2.22
N LYS A 19 -0.35 -0.88 -2.80
CA LYS A 19 -1.67 -1.23 -2.25
C LYS A 19 -1.91 -2.73 -2.28
N LEU A 20 -1.52 -3.40 -3.35
CA LEU A 20 -1.63 -4.84 -3.45
C LEU A 20 -0.76 -5.54 -2.42
N ASP A 21 0.48 -5.09 -2.26
CA ASP A 21 1.40 -5.67 -1.29
C ASP A 21 0.91 -5.44 0.14
N PHE A 22 0.33 -4.28 0.41
CA PHE A 22 -0.29 -4.00 1.72
C PHE A 22 -1.44 -4.96 2.01
N ASP A 23 -2.34 -5.13 1.04
CA ASP A 23 -3.49 -6.02 1.22
C ASP A 23 -3.04 -7.46 1.48
N ASN A 24 -2.04 -7.91 0.74
CA ASN A 24 -1.48 -9.25 0.93
C ASN A 24 -0.79 -9.39 2.30
N ALA A 25 -0.06 -8.37 2.71
CA ALA A 25 0.62 -8.38 4.02
C ALA A 25 -0.40 -8.45 5.16
N LEU A 26 -1.49 -7.69 5.04
CA LEU A 26 -2.55 -7.70 6.04
C LEU A 26 -3.17 -9.09 6.17
N GLN A 27 -3.51 -9.72 5.04
CA GLN A 27 -4.11 -11.05 5.07
C GLN A 27 -3.15 -12.09 5.65
N ARG A 28 -1.87 -12.00 5.30
CA ARG A 28 -0.87 -12.92 5.87
C ARG A 28 -0.71 -12.73 7.37
N LEU A 29 -0.71 -11.48 7.82
CA LEU A 29 -0.59 -11.17 9.25
C LEU A 29 -1.76 -11.76 10.02
N LEU A 30 -2.99 -11.54 9.53
CA LEU A 30 -4.19 -12.06 10.19
C LEU A 30 -4.19 -13.59 10.23
N THR A 31 -3.77 -14.23 9.15
CA THR A 31 -3.67 -15.68 9.10
C THR A 31 -2.68 -16.20 10.14
N ARG A 32 -1.52 -15.56 10.24
CA ARG A 32 -0.50 -15.99 11.21
C ARG A 32 -0.94 -15.73 12.64
N MET A 33 -1.58 -14.59 12.90
CA MET A 33 -2.10 -14.28 14.23
C MET A 33 -3.13 -15.31 14.67
N ASP A 34 -4.02 -15.69 13.76
CA ASP A 34 -5.02 -16.72 14.05
C ASP A 34 -4.37 -18.06 14.36
N LYS A 35 -3.42 -18.49 13.52
CA LYS A 35 -2.70 -19.74 13.74
C LYS A 35 -1.95 -19.79 15.06
N LEU A 36 -1.32 -18.68 15.43
CA LEU A 36 -0.50 -18.61 16.63
C LEU A 36 -1.30 -18.19 17.86
N GLN A 37 -2.59 -17.96 17.71
CA GLN A 37 -3.47 -17.51 18.77
C GLN A 37 -2.92 -16.24 19.44
N ARG A 38 -2.52 -15.30 18.60
CA ARG A 38 -2.04 -13.98 19.04
C ARG A 38 -3.10 -12.94 18.74
N ASP A 39 -3.25 -12.00 19.64
CA ASP A 39 -4.30 -10.97 19.55
C ASP A 39 -3.75 -9.60 19.17
N SER A 40 -2.45 -9.48 18.95
CA SER A 40 -1.83 -8.20 18.66
C SER A 40 -0.76 -8.33 17.59
N GLY A 41 -0.72 -7.38 16.69
CA GLY A 41 0.27 -7.32 15.64
C GLY A 41 0.34 -5.92 15.05
N SER A 42 1.28 -5.70 14.16
CA SER A 42 1.43 -4.41 13.50
C SER A 42 1.93 -4.57 12.07
N ILE A 43 1.58 -3.58 11.25
CA ILE A 43 2.11 -3.44 9.90
C ILE A 43 2.81 -2.09 9.84
N THR A 44 4.04 -2.10 9.37
CA THR A 44 4.80 -0.88 9.15
C THR A 44 5.06 -0.73 7.67
N CYS A 45 4.73 0.43 7.14
CA CYS A 45 4.90 0.74 5.72
C CYS A 45 5.86 1.90 5.57
N LYS A 46 6.75 1.77 4.60
CA LYS A 46 7.69 2.82 4.26
C LYS A 46 7.69 3.00 2.75
N ILE A 47 7.57 4.22 2.31
CA ILE A 47 7.67 4.56 0.89
C ILE A 47 8.87 5.49 0.74
N ASP A 48 9.82 5.09 -0.09
CA ASP A 48 10.96 5.92 -0.44
C ASP A 48 10.70 6.59 -1.79
N VAL A 49 11.07 7.84 -1.87
CA VAL A 49 10.87 8.64 -3.07
C VAL A 49 12.22 9.17 -3.53
N GLN A 50 12.55 8.93 -4.79
CA GLN A 50 13.75 9.48 -5.40
C GLN A 50 13.35 10.23 -6.67
N LEU A 51 14.04 11.35 -6.90
CA LEU A 51 13.91 12.04 -8.16
C LEU A 51 15.17 11.77 -8.96
N LYS A 52 15.02 11.18 -10.12
CA LYS A 52 16.14 10.86 -11.01
C LYS A 52 16.08 11.76 -12.21
N GLU A 53 17.22 12.32 -12.57
CA GLU A 53 17.32 13.11 -13.77
C GLU A 53 17.22 12.21 -14.99
N ASP A 54 16.41 12.61 -15.93
CA ASP A 54 16.21 11.92 -17.19
C ASP A 54 16.10 12.96 -18.28
N ALA A 55 15.89 12.52 -19.49
CA ALA A 55 15.80 13.43 -20.61
C ALA A 55 14.64 13.00 -21.51
N GLU A 56 13.89 13.98 -22.00
CA GLU A 56 12.88 13.71 -22.99
C GLU A 56 13.19 14.46 -24.28
N ARG A 57 12.64 13.98 -25.38
CA ARG A 57 12.83 14.58 -26.66
C ARG A 57 12.19 15.96 -26.70
N ASN A 58 12.98 16.96 -27.13
CA ASN A 58 12.47 18.29 -27.32
C ASN A 58 11.79 18.40 -28.68
N LEU A 59 10.47 18.31 -28.68
CA LEU A 59 9.69 18.35 -29.90
C LEU A 59 9.56 19.74 -30.51
N ASP A 60 9.91 20.77 -29.73
CA ASP A 60 9.89 22.16 -30.20
C ASP A 60 11.21 22.56 -30.86
N SER A 61 12.20 21.69 -30.83
CA SER A 61 13.51 21.96 -31.43
C SER A 61 13.51 21.64 -32.92
N ALA A 62 14.21 22.48 -33.66
CA ALA A 62 14.46 22.22 -35.08
C ALA A 62 15.52 21.15 -35.33
N SER A 63 16.29 20.81 -34.29
CA SER A 63 17.36 19.82 -34.39
C SER A 63 16.88 18.45 -33.96
N GLU A 64 17.13 17.44 -34.77
CA GLU A 64 16.84 16.06 -34.39
C GLU A 64 17.76 15.64 -33.24
N GLY A 65 17.19 14.95 -32.28
CA GLY A 65 17.94 14.40 -31.17
C GLY A 65 18.14 15.34 -30.00
N ASP A 66 17.62 16.57 -30.08
CA ASP A 66 17.66 17.47 -28.92
C ASP A 66 16.79 16.93 -27.80
N THR A 67 17.31 17.01 -26.59
CA THR A 67 16.59 16.58 -25.39
C THR A 67 16.57 17.69 -24.36
N VAL A 68 15.57 17.65 -23.49
CA VAL A 68 15.46 18.55 -22.34
C VAL A 68 15.50 17.72 -21.07
N PRO A 69 16.10 18.23 -20.00
CA PRO A 69 16.12 17.51 -18.74
C PRO A 69 14.73 17.48 -18.11
N VAL A 70 14.37 16.33 -17.59
CA VAL A 70 13.14 16.12 -16.84
C VAL A 70 13.47 15.36 -15.58
N MET A 71 12.62 15.47 -14.58
CA MET A 71 12.76 14.72 -13.35
C MET A 71 11.78 13.56 -13.36
N ARG A 72 12.29 12.37 -13.14
CA ARG A 72 11.47 11.16 -13.09
C ARG A 72 11.42 10.67 -11.65
N PRO A 73 10.24 10.62 -11.03
CA PRO A 73 10.14 10.08 -9.68
C PRO A 73 10.23 8.55 -9.71
N VAL A 74 10.88 8.01 -8.72
CA VAL A 74 10.95 6.57 -8.51
C VAL A 74 10.49 6.31 -7.09
N PHE A 75 9.50 5.42 -6.97
CA PHE A 75 8.92 5.04 -5.69
C PHE A 75 9.27 3.60 -5.39
N SER A 76 9.74 3.37 -4.18
CA SER A 76 9.93 2.02 -3.68
C SER A 76 9.24 1.92 -2.33
N HIS A 77 8.85 0.72 -1.95
CA HIS A 77 8.16 0.54 -0.69
C HIS A 77 8.66 -0.70 0.03
N ASP A 78 8.57 -0.63 1.36
CA ASP A 78 8.81 -1.76 2.25
C ASP A 78 7.61 -1.90 3.16
N ILE A 79 7.15 -3.12 3.30
CA ILE A 79 6.06 -3.44 4.22
C ILE A 79 6.56 -4.57 5.12
N SER A 80 6.53 -4.31 6.42
CA SER A 80 6.91 -5.31 7.40
C SER A 80 5.78 -5.54 8.38
N THR A 81 5.69 -6.76 8.87
CA THR A 81 4.67 -7.16 9.83
C THR A 81 5.35 -7.72 11.07
N GLU A 82 4.71 -7.51 12.21
CA GLU A 82 5.21 -8.01 13.48
C GLU A 82 4.04 -8.51 14.30
N ILE A 83 4.21 -9.68 14.90
CA ILE A 83 3.24 -10.24 15.84
C ILE A 83 3.76 -9.98 17.25
N LYS A 84 2.93 -9.33 18.07
CA LYS A 84 3.32 -8.95 19.41
C LYS A 84 2.87 -10.01 20.42
N VAL A 85 3.69 -10.19 21.43
CA VAL A 85 3.44 -11.18 22.48
C VAL A 85 2.64 -10.56 23.62
N LYS A 86 2.80 -9.24 23.85
CA LYS A 86 2.09 -8.54 24.91
C LYS A 86 1.15 -7.51 24.30
N ASP A 87 -0.06 -7.51 24.81
CA ASP A 87 -1.03 -6.52 24.42
C ASP A 87 -0.80 -5.24 25.21
N LYS A 88 -0.53 -4.16 24.50
CA LYS A 88 -0.39 -2.84 25.11
C LYS A 88 -1.18 -1.87 24.26
N THR A 89 -2.29 -1.42 24.78
CA THR A 89 -3.19 -0.56 24.02
C THR A 89 -3.00 0.89 24.43
N THR A 90 -2.62 1.71 23.46
CA THR A 90 -2.61 3.15 23.62
C THR A 90 -3.24 3.73 22.37
N GLY A 91 -4.34 4.44 22.53
CA GLY A 91 -5.05 4.99 21.38
C GLY A 91 -5.74 3.91 20.56
N LEU A 92 -6.94 3.59 20.92
CA LEU A 92 -7.68 2.49 20.34
C LEU A 92 -8.67 2.99 19.30
N LEU A 93 -8.59 2.45 18.08
CA LEU A 93 -9.65 2.56 17.11
C LEU A 93 -10.36 1.23 17.06
N ALA A 94 -11.48 1.14 17.76
CA ALA A 94 -12.24 -0.10 17.84
C ALA A 94 -13.70 0.17 17.51
N GLY A 95 -14.37 -0.84 17.00
CA GLY A 95 -15.79 -0.79 16.71
C GLY A 95 -16.44 -2.09 17.12
N ASN A 96 -17.74 -2.17 16.89
CA ASN A 96 -18.51 -3.38 17.18
C ASN A 96 -18.50 -4.32 15.97
N ARG A 97 -17.33 -4.62 15.48
CA ARG A 97 -17.15 -5.48 14.31
C ARG A 97 -16.28 -6.67 14.66
N LYS A 98 -16.61 -7.80 14.12
CA LYS A 98 -15.86 -9.03 14.30
C LYS A 98 -15.15 -9.41 13.01
N LEU A 99 -14.06 -10.13 13.16
CA LEU A 99 -13.31 -10.65 12.04
C LEU A 99 -13.92 -11.99 11.61
N VAL A 100 -14.18 -12.13 10.32
CA VAL A 100 -14.79 -13.32 9.75
C VAL A 100 -14.04 -13.68 8.47
N TRP A 101 -13.75 -14.97 8.33
CA TRP A 101 -13.26 -15.50 7.06
C TRP A 101 -14.42 -15.60 6.08
N ASP A 102 -14.27 -15.02 4.90
CA ASP A 102 -15.28 -15.09 3.84
C ASP A 102 -14.83 -16.10 2.79
N GLU A 103 -15.58 -17.21 2.69
CA GLU A 103 -15.23 -18.28 1.76
C GLU A 103 -15.38 -17.88 0.30
N GLN A 104 -16.28 -16.96 -0.01
CA GLN A 104 -16.48 -16.52 -1.38
C GLN A 104 -15.37 -15.61 -1.84
N LEU A 105 -14.93 -14.70 -0.96
CA LEU A 105 -13.86 -13.76 -1.27
C LEU A 105 -12.47 -14.34 -0.99
N HIS A 106 -12.39 -15.45 -0.25
CA HIS A 106 -11.12 -16.04 0.21
C HIS A 106 -10.26 -15.03 0.96
N GLU A 107 -10.90 -14.24 1.83
CA GLU A 107 -10.18 -13.25 2.62
C GLU A 107 -10.94 -12.94 3.89
N TYR A 108 -10.24 -12.31 4.83
CA TYR A 108 -10.87 -11.83 6.04
C TYR A 108 -11.67 -10.56 5.75
N VAL A 109 -12.86 -10.49 6.32
CA VAL A 109 -13.73 -9.32 6.26
C VAL A 109 -14.20 -8.99 7.66
N MET A 110 -14.80 -7.82 7.81
CA MET A 110 -15.40 -7.42 9.08
C MET A 110 -16.90 -7.43 8.94
N LYS A 111 -17.57 -7.93 9.97
CA LYS A 111 -19.02 -7.91 10.07
C LYS A 111 -19.41 -7.38 11.44
N ASP A 112 -20.61 -6.81 11.52
CA ASP A 112 -21.11 -6.29 12.79
C ASP A 112 -21.28 -7.43 13.80
N ILE A 113 -20.98 -7.13 15.06
CA ILE A 113 -21.26 -8.04 16.16
C ILE A 113 -22.75 -7.93 16.48
N ASP A 114 -23.41 -9.08 16.43
CA ASP A 114 -24.81 -9.15 16.81
C ASP A 114 -24.88 -9.28 18.33
N ALA A 115 -25.19 -8.17 18.98
CA ALA A 115 -25.23 -8.09 20.44
C ALA A 115 -26.63 -8.33 21.00
N GLY A 116 -27.58 -8.53 20.12
CA GLY A 116 -28.95 -8.75 20.53
C GLY A 116 -29.28 -10.17 20.79
#